data_bfbc000423fac7419cd0b62814d3f260
#
_entry.id   bfbc000423fac7419cd0b62814d3f260
#
_cell.length_a   1.000
_cell.length_b   1.000
_cell.length_c   1.000
_cell.angle_alpha   90.00
_cell.angle_beta   90.00
_cell.angle_gamma   90.00
#
_symmetry.space_group_name_H-M   'P 1'
#
loop_
_entity.id
_entity.type
_entity.pdbx_description
1 polymer ?
#
loop_
_entity_poly.entity_id
_entity_poly.type
_entity_poly.pdbx_seq_one_letter_code
_entity_poly.pdbx_strand_id
1 'polypeptide(L)'
;VVAGLKLNEMIENGDIKEDQTKIGYVGAYPYAEVKSGYTAFFLGVRSVCPSATMKVIYTNSWASIDLEKEAAESLIADGCVLISQHADTTGASTACEKAGVPIVGYNVSMIATAPTQALTSASIDWGPYYTYAVKSVIDGTKIDTDWCKGYDDGADKITELNDKAIAKGTKEKVKEVEDAIKDGSLHVFDTCTFTVDGKELDSWKDDLSLIHI
;
A
#
# COMPACT_ATOMS: atom_id res chain seq x y z
N VAL A 1 -3.89 -4.53 4.90
CA VAL A 1 -4.73 -4.79 6.09
C VAL A 1 -5.68 -3.62 6.35
N VAL A 2 -5.21 -2.36 6.53
CA VAL A 2 -6.07 -1.18 6.82
C VAL A 2 -7.23 -1.05 5.83
N ALA A 3 -6.94 -1.11 4.53
CA ALA A 3 -7.96 -1.05 3.47
C ALA A 3 -8.95 -2.22 3.53
N GLY A 4 -8.48 -3.45 3.81
CA GLY A 4 -9.37 -4.60 3.90
C GLY A 4 -10.33 -4.53 5.10
N LEU A 5 -9.86 -4.00 6.25
CA LEU A 5 -10.75 -3.74 7.39
C LEU A 5 -11.79 -2.67 7.06
N LYS A 6 -11.42 -1.65 6.29
CA LYS A 6 -12.37 -0.64 5.82
C LYS A 6 -13.43 -1.21 4.89
N LEU A 7 -13.04 -2.11 3.97
CA LEU A 7 -14.01 -2.82 3.13
C LEU A 7 -14.98 -3.66 3.97
N ASN A 8 -14.49 -4.39 4.98
CA ASN A 8 -15.34 -5.16 5.88
C ASN A 8 -16.33 -4.27 6.65
N GLU A 9 -15.87 -3.13 7.17
CA GLU A 9 -16.75 -2.15 7.80
C GLU A 9 -17.85 -1.64 6.84
N MET A 10 -17.50 -1.35 5.59
CA MET A 10 -18.47 -0.93 4.57
C MET A 10 -19.49 -2.03 4.25
N ILE A 11 -19.08 -3.30 4.25
CA ILE A 11 -19.99 -4.45 4.10
C ILE A 11 -20.92 -4.57 5.32
N GLU A 12 -20.37 -4.51 6.52
CA GLU A 12 -21.13 -4.60 7.78
C GLU A 12 -22.18 -3.47 7.91
N ASN A 13 -21.83 -2.27 7.46
CA ASN A 13 -22.74 -1.12 7.44
C ASN A 13 -23.81 -1.21 6.33
N GLY A 14 -23.63 -2.09 5.35
CA GLY A 14 -24.51 -2.20 4.19
C GLY A 14 -24.25 -1.14 3.10
N ASP A 15 -23.12 -0.45 3.17
CA ASP A 15 -22.71 0.53 2.16
C ASP A 15 -22.36 -0.13 0.83
N ILE A 16 -21.77 -1.33 0.90
CA ILE A 16 -21.44 -2.19 -0.24
C ILE A 16 -21.79 -3.65 0.06
N LYS A 17 -21.88 -4.47 -0.99
CA LYS A 17 -21.99 -5.93 -0.87
C LYS A 17 -20.62 -6.59 -0.96
N GLU A 18 -20.53 -7.85 -0.53
CA GLU A 18 -19.30 -8.64 -0.58
C GLU A 18 -18.75 -8.80 -2.02
N ASP A 19 -19.62 -8.86 -3.03
CA ASP A 19 -19.27 -8.93 -4.45
C ASP A 19 -18.90 -7.57 -5.05
N GLN A 20 -18.92 -6.49 -4.27
CA GLN A 20 -18.60 -5.13 -4.68
C GLN A 20 -17.27 -4.62 -4.10
N THR A 21 -16.43 -5.49 -3.58
CA THR A 21 -15.14 -5.15 -2.93
C THR A 21 -14.01 -4.90 -3.94
N LYS A 22 -14.30 -4.19 -5.05
CA LYS A 22 -13.30 -3.85 -6.06
C LYS A 22 -12.49 -2.61 -5.62
N ILE A 23 -11.15 -2.78 -5.59
CA ILE A 23 -10.20 -1.73 -5.27
C ILE A 23 -9.59 -1.17 -6.55
N GLY A 24 -9.35 0.12 -6.59
CA GLY A 24 -8.55 0.78 -7.63
C GLY A 24 -7.13 1.05 -7.16
N TYR A 25 -6.15 0.90 -8.05
CA TYR A 25 -4.77 1.27 -7.78
C TYR A 25 -4.21 2.19 -8.87
N VAL A 26 -3.76 3.37 -8.47
CA VAL A 26 -3.14 4.35 -9.35
C VAL A 26 -1.64 4.14 -9.31
N GLY A 27 -1.09 3.48 -10.34
CA GLY A 27 0.34 3.22 -10.49
C GLY A 27 1.01 4.30 -11.35
N ALA A 28 2.30 4.58 -11.09
CA ALA A 28 3.09 5.46 -11.96
C ALA A 28 3.48 4.73 -13.26
N TYR A 29 4.27 3.68 -13.14
CA TYR A 29 4.77 2.87 -14.27
C TYR A 29 4.68 1.38 -13.96
N PRO A 30 4.65 0.49 -14.97
CA PRO A 30 4.64 -0.97 -14.76
C PRO A 30 6.04 -1.52 -14.39
N TYR A 31 6.76 -0.82 -13.52
CA TYR A 31 8.07 -1.26 -13.02
C TYR A 31 7.92 -2.25 -11.85
N ALA A 32 8.97 -3.02 -11.58
CA ALA A 32 8.99 -4.01 -10.50
C ALA A 32 8.62 -3.40 -9.14
N GLU A 33 9.16 -2.22 -8.83
CA GLU A 33 8.86 -1.46 -7.61
C GLU A 33 7.35 -1.20 -7.44
N VAL A 34 6.69 -0.67 -8.46
CA VAL A 34 5.25 -0.39 -8.43
C VAL A 34 4.44 -1.68 -8.35
N LYS A 35 4.86 -2.72 -9.10
CA LYS A 35 4.21 -4.04 -9.09
C LYS A 35 4.31 -4.72 -7.73
N SER A 36 5.48 -4.71 -7.11
CA SER A 36 5.65 -5.26 -5.76
C SER A 36 4.79 -4.50 -4.75
N GLY A 37 4.72 -3.17 -4.85
CA GLY A 37 3.91 -2.33 -3.97
C GLY A 37 2.42 -2.67 -4.03
N TYR A 38 1.81 -2.71 -5.22
CA TYR A 38 0.39 -3.04 -5.31
C TYR A 38 0.09 -4.51 -5.03
N THR A 39 1.05 -5.41 -5.31
CA THR A 39 0.88 -6.84 -4.97
C THR A 39 0.87 -7.03 -3.45
N ALA A 40 1.84 -6.45 -2.74
CA ALA A 40 1.87 -6.48 -1.28
C ALA A 40 0.62 -5.84 -0.66
N PHE A 41 0.20 -4.70 -1.20
CA PHE A 41 -1.05 -4.04 -0.79
C PHE A 41 -2.26 -4.97 -0.96
N PHE A 42 -2.40 -5.60 -2.12
CA PHE A 42 -3.51 -6.49 -2.44
C PHE A 42 -3.52 -7.74 -1.57
N LEU A 43 -2.37 -8.39 -1.37
CA LEU A 43 -2.24 -9.52 -0.46
C LEU A 43 -2.65 -9.14 0.97
N GLY A 44 -2.18 -7.97 1.44
CA GLY A 44 -2.57 -7.45 2.75
C GLY A 44 -4.06 -7.11 2.87
N VAL A 45 -4.72 -6.67 1.80
CA VAL A 45 -6.19 -6.49 1.79
C VAL A 45 -6.88 -7.84 1.88
N ARG A 46 -6.50 -8.80 1.04
CA ARG A 46 -7.14 -10.12 0.98
C ARG A 46 -6.93 -10.97 2.22
N SER A 47 -5.89 -10.71 2.99
CA SER A 47 -5.68 -11.41 4.28
C SER A 47 -6.81 -11.17 5.30
N VAL A 48 -7.58 -10.09 5.13
CA VAL A 48 -8.72 -9.76 6.02
C VAL A 48 -10.05 -9.61 5.26
N CYS A 49 -10.02 -9.35 3.95
CA CYS A 49 -11.20 -9.26 3.07
C CYS A 49 -10.97 -10.13 1.80
N PRO A 50 -11.17 -11.46 1.89
CA PRO A 50 -10.83 -12.39 0.81
C PRO A 50 -11.59 -12.18 -0.51
N SER A 51 -12.78 -11.57 -0.47
CA SER A 51 -13.59 -11.23 -1.65
C SER A 51 -13.01 -10.09 -2.48
N ALA A 52 -12.04 -9.33 -1.94
CA ALA A 52 -11.49 -8.18 -2.62
C ALA A 52 -10.87 -8.53 -3.98
N THR A 53 -11.16 -7.69 -4.97
CA THR A 53 -10.53 -7.68 -6.29
C THR A 53 -9.83 -6.34 -6.53
N MET A 54 -8.88 -6.28 -7.47
CA MET A 54 -8.16 -5.04 -7.74
C MET A 54 -8.02 -4.76 -9.22
N LYS A 55 -8.15 -3.48 -9.60
CA LYS A 55 -7.86 -2.95 -10.93
C LYS A 55 -6.77 -1.90 -10.83
N VAL A 56 -5.76 -1.98 -11.70
CA VAL A 56 -4.63 -1.04 -11.76
C VAL A 56 -4.73 -0.19 -13.02
N ILE A 57 -4.51 1.12 -12.88
CA ILE A 57 -4.31 2.06 -13.99
C ILE A 57 -2.95 2.72 -13.82
N TYR A 58 -2.13 2.74 -14.88
CA TYR A 58 -0.85 3.43 -14.91
C TYR A 58 -0.99 4.81 -15.54
N THR A 59 -0.48 5.83 -14.85
CA THR A 59 -0.45 7.21 -15.35
C THR A 59 0.68 7.46 -16.34
N ASN A 60 1.70 6.58 -16.36
CA ASN A 60 2.97 6.78 -17.06
C ASN A 60 3.69 8.07 -16.63
N SER A 61 3.52 8.46 -15.37
CA SER A 61 4.15 9.60 -14.71
C SER A 61 4.32 9.31 -13.24
N TRP A 62 5.45 9.72 -12.64
CA TRP A 62 5.65 9.67 -11.19
C TRP A 62 4.90 10.77 -10.46
N ALA A 63 4.78 11.94 -11.10
CA ALA A 63 4.24 13.13 -10.44
C ALA A 63 3.41 13.96 -11.43
N SER A 64 2.12 13.66 -11.50
CA SER A 64 1.15 14.45 -12.29
C SER A 64 -0.19 14.47 -11.56
N ILE A 65 -0.50 15.61 -10.94
CA ILE A 65 -1.77 15.79 -10.21
C ILE A 65 -2.97 15.47 -11.09
N ASP A 66 -2.97 15.94 -12.33
CA ASP A 66 -4.11 15.76 -13.25
C ASP A 66 -4.27 14.28 -13.66
N LEU A 67 -3.17 13.62 -14.08
CA LEU A 67 -3.22 12.22 -14.50
C LEU A 67 -3.59 11.27 -13.35
N GLU A 68 -3.08 11.52 -12.14
CA GLU A 68 -3.43 10.74 -10.97
C GLU A 68 -4.89 10.93 -10.56
N LYS A 69 -5.39 12.17 -10.65
CA LYS A 69 -6.79 12.50 -10.41
C LYS A 69 -7.71 11.83 -11.44
N GLU A 70 -7.41 11.94 -12.73
CA GLU A 70 -8.16 11.30 -13.81
C GLU A 70 -8.19 9.78 -13.68
N ALA A 71 -7.04 9.16 -13.31
CA ALA A 71 -6.96 7.73 -13.09
C ALA A 71 -7.84 7.29 -11.90
N ALA A 72 -7.82 8.03 -10.80
CA ALA A 72 -8.66 7.75 -9.63
C ALA A 72 -10.15 7.93 -9.97
N GLU A 73 -10.53 9.02 -10.64
CA GLU A 73 -11.91 9.27 -11.09
C GLU A 73 -12.40 8.15 -12.04
N SER A 74 -11.54 7.68 -12.95
CA SER A 74 -11.84 6.55 -13.84
C SER A 74 -12.06 5.23 -13.06
N LEU A 75 -11.21 4.93 -12.09
CA LEU A 75 -11.35 3.75 -11.25
C LEU A 75 -12.65 3.78 -10.42
N ILE A 76 -12.97 4.93 -9.84
CA ILE A 76 -14.22 5.16 -9.10
C ILE A 76 -15.44 4.97 -10.01
N ALA A 77 -15.42 5.55 -11.21
CA ALA A 77 -16.48 5.39 -12.20
C ALA A 77 -16.64 3.92 -12.67
N ASP A 78 -15.55 3.12 -12.63
CA ASP A 78 -15.57 1.69 -12.92
C ASP A 78 -16.02 0.83 -11.72
N GLY A 79 -16.50 1.46 -10.66
CA GLY A 79 -17.05 0.81 -9.47
C GLY A 79 -16.01 0.38 -8.44
N CYS A 80 -14.81 0.97 -8.44
CA CYS A 80 -13.88 0.79 -7.33
C CYS A 80 -14.37 1.57 -6.11
N VAL A 81 -14.46 0.90 -4.97
CA VAL A 81 -15.02 1.44 -3.72
C VAL A 81 -13.94 1.89 -2.73
N LEU A 82 -12.68 1.63 -3.04
CA LEU A 82 -11.50 2.08 -2.31
C LEU A 82 -10.36 2.26 -3.30
N ILE A 83 -9.53 3.29 -3.11
CA ILE A 83 -8.38 3.58 -3.97
C ILE A 83 -7.08 3.43 -3.18
N SER A 84 -6.01 3.06 -3.87
CA SER A 84 -4.63 3.23 -3.41
C SER A 84 -3.76 3.74 -4.55
N GLN A 85 -2.55 4.17 -4.25
CA GLN A 85 -1.65 4.75 -5.24
C GLN A 85 -0.18 4.38 -4.99
N HIS A 86 0.61 4.43 -6.06
CA HIS A 86 2.06 4.42 -6.07
C HIS A 86 2.55 5.45 -7.10
N ALA A 87 2.09 6.66 -6.91
CA ALA A 87 2.46 7.88 -7.62
C ALA A 87 2.51 9.01 -6.58
N ASP A 88 3.26 10.09 -6.86
CA ASP A 88 3.83 10.95 -5.82
C ASP A 88 3.02 12.21 -5.52
N THR A 89 1.82 12.37 -6.10
CA THR A 89 1.04 13.59 -5.88
C THR A 89 -0.24 13.36 -5.07
N THR A 90 -0.94 14.45 -4.78
CA THR A 90 -2.22 14.47 -4.08
C THR A 90 -3.43 14.34 -5.00
N GLY A 91 -3.23 14.11 -6.31
CA GLY A 91 -4.29 14.08 -7.31
C GLY A 91 -5.35 13.03 -7.01
N ALA A 92 -4.92 11.78 -6.77
CA ALA A 92 -5.83 10.68 -6.43
C ALA A 92 -6.57 10.93 -5.10
N SER A 93 -5.87 11.43 -4.08
CA SER A 93 -6.48 11.76 -2.78
C SER A 93 -7.52 12.87 -2.88
N THR A 94 -7.28 13.87 -3.73
CA THR A 94 -8.25 14.94 -4.00
C THR A 94 -9.52 14.40 -4.67
N ALA A 95 -9.38 13.50 -5.64
CA ALA A 95 -10.52 12.83 -6.29
C ALA A 95 -11.33 11.99 -5.30
N CYS A 96 -10.64 11.22 -4.46
CA CYS A 96 -11.26 10.37 -3.44
C CYS A 96 -12.03 11.16 -2.40
N GLU A 97 -11.47 12.24 -1.85
CA GLU A 97 -12.16 13.11 -0.90
C GLU A 97 -13.44 13.69 -1.50
N LYS A 98 -13.37 14.18 -2.75
CA LYS A 98 -14.54 14.73 -3.46
C LYS A 98 -15.63 13.68 -3.71
N ALA A 99 -15.23 12.44 -3.99
CA ALA A 99 -16.14 11.35 -4.30
C ALA A 99 -16.67 10.61 -3.05
N GLY A 100 -16.10 10.87 -1.87
CA GLY A 100 -16.43 10.13 -0.64
C GLY A 100 -15.91 8.69 -0.65
N VAL A 101 -14.80 8.42 -1.35
CA VAL A 101 -14.19 7.10 -1.49
C VAL A 101 -12.92 7.01 -0.66
N PRO A 102 -12.78 6.00 0.23
CA PRO A 102 -11.58 5.83 1.02
C PRO A 102 -10.31 5.65 0.19
N ILE A 103 -9.17 6.16 0.70
CA ILE A 103 -7.87 6.02 0.04
C ILE A 103 -6.77 5.63 1.01
N VAL A 104 -5.87 4.74 0.56
CA VAL A 104 -4.54 4.55 1.14
C VAL A 104 -3.54 5.24 0.23
N GLY A 105 -2.90 6.27 0.75
CA GLY A 105 -1.92 7.07 0.01
C GLY A 105 -0.54 6.43 -0.08
N TYR A 106 0.41 7.20 -0.61
CA TYR A 106 1.81 6.80 -0.76
C TYR A 106 2.75 7.93 -0.37
N ASN A 107 3.90 7.56 0.17
CA ASN A 107 5.06 8.38 0.52
C ASN A 107 4.83 9.38 1.67
N VAL A 108 3.78 10.19 1.62
CA VAL A 108 3.45 11.19 2.63
C VAL A 108 2.02 11.02 3.11
N SER A 109 1.72 11.58 4.27
CA SER A 109 0.35 11.61 4.78
C SER A 109 -0.57 12.39 3.84
N MET A 110 -1.68 11.77 3.46
CA MET A 110 -2.72 12.40 2.63
C MET A 110 -3.87 12.99 3.45
N ILE A 111 -3.79 12.97 4.79
CA ILE A 111 -4.88 13.44 5.67
C ILE A 111 -5.17 14.93 5.47
N ALA A 112 -4.15 15.75 5.19
CA ALA A 112 -4.35 17.18 4.91
C ALA A 112 -5.16 17.42 3.62
N THR A 113 -5.04 16.53 2.63
CA THR A 113 -5.73 16.64 1.33
C THR A 113 -7.07 15.92 1.35
N ALA A 114 -7.15 14.80 2.04
CA ALA A 114 -8.37 13.97 2.13
C ALA A 114 -8.70 13.68 3.60
N PRO A 115 -9.14 14.69 4.37
CA PRO A 115 -9.29 14.59 5.83
C PRO A 115 -10.36 13.59 6.28
N THR A 116 -11.30 13.23 5.40
CA THR A 116 -12.36 12.28 5.72
C THR A 116 -12.21 10.93 5.00
N GLN A 117 -11.35 10.83 3.99
CA GLN A 117 -11.21 9.63 3.17
C GLN A 117 -9.82 8.99 3.24
N ALA A 118 -8.74 9.74 3.53
CA ALA A 118 -7.42 9.15 3.69
C ALA A 118 -7.38 8.29 4.95
N LEU A 119 -7.03 7.00 4.81
CA LEU A 119 -6.90 6.05 5.90
C LEU A 119 -5.51 6.14 6.55
N THR A 120 -4.49 6.08 5.74
CA THR A 120 -3.04 6.16 6.01
C THR A 120 -2.30 6.21 4.67
N SER A 121 -0.97 6.21 4.69
CA SER A 121 -0.14 6.03 3.49
C SER A 121 1.00 5.06 3.77
N ALA A 122 1.35 4.21 2.79
CA ALA A 122 2.63 3.52 2.81
C ALA A 122 3.76 4.54 2.61
N SER A 123 4.84 4.42 3.36
CA SER A 123 5.91 5.42 3.37
C SER A 123 7.28 4.79 3.59
N ILE A 124 8.31 5.42 3.04
CA ILE A 124 9.71 5.08 3.26
C ILE A 124 10.31 6.10 4.24
N ASP A 125 11.10 5.62 5.20
CA ASP A 125 11.92 6.47 6.06
C ASP A 125 13.38 6.39 5.63
N TRP A 126 13.88 7.46 5.04
CA TRP A 126 15.26 7.58 4.61
C TRP A 126 16.26 7.86 5.75
N GLY A 127 15.76 8.14 6.95
CA GLY A 127 16.58 8.43 8.13
C GLY A 127 17.59 7.34 8.46
N PRO A 128 17.23 6.06 8.51
CA PRO A 128 18.16 4.96 8.73
C PRO A 128 19.29 4.91 7.72
N TYR A 129 18.98 5.06 6.43
CA TYR A 129 19.99 5.07 5.38
C TYR A 129 20.95 6.27 5.49
N TYR A 130 20.42 7.47 5.64
CA TYR A 130 21.26 8.66 5.77
C TYR A 130 22.14 8.60 7.02
N THR A 131 21.63 8.10 8.12
CA THR A 131 22.41 7.88 9.35
C THR A 131 23.54 6.89 9.11
N TYR A 132 23.27 5.77 8.45
CA TYR A 132 24.26 4.79 8.07
C TYR A 132 25.34 5.39 7.14
N ALA A 133 24.93 6.08 6.07
CA ALA A 133 25.85 6.65 5.09
C ALA A 133 26.77 7.70 5.72
N VAL A 134 26.22 8.63 6.51
CA VAL A 134 27.00 9.65 7.22
C VAL A 134 27.97 9.03 8.20
N LYS A 135 27.53 8.05 8.98
CA LYS A 135 28.40 7.31 9.92
C LYS A 135 29.54 6.59 9.22
N SER A 136 29.26 5.93 8.10
CA SER A 136 30.30 5.27 7.29
C SER A 136 31.38 6.24 6.81
N VAL A 137 30.99 7.45 6.38
CA VAL A 137 31.95 8.51 6.00
C VAL A 137 32.78 8.97 7.18
N ILE A 138 32.17 9.19 8.35
CA ILE A 138 32.89 9.63 9.56
C ILE A 138 33.90 8.56 10.00
N ASP A 139 33.49 7.29 9.97
CA ASP A 139 34.30 6.14 10.42
C ASP A 139 35.35 5.71 9.35
N GLY A 140 35.32 6.31 8.15
CA GLY A 140 36.21 5.96 7.03
C GLY A 140 35.90 4.58 6.44
N THR A 141 34.69 4.05 6.65
CA THR A 141 34.24 2.77 6.10
C THR A 141 33.55 2.98 4.75
N LYS A 142 33.58 1.94 3.90
CA LYS A 142 32.89 2.00 2.61
C LYS A 142 31.38 1.89 2.81
N ILE A 143 30.62 2.75 2.14
CA ILE A 143 29.17 2.60 2.01
C ILE A 143 28.92 1.38 1.11
N ASP A 144 28.01 0.49 1.52
CA ASP A 144 27.60 -0.67 0.75
C ASP A 144 26.99 -0.25 -0.59
N THR A 145 27.25 -1.05 -1.62
CA THR A 145 26.70 -0.81 -2.97
C THR A 145 25.22 -1.19 -3.05
N ASP A 146 24.76 -2.03 -2.13
CA ASP A 146 23.37 -2.45 -2.00
C ASP A 146 22.98 -2.36 -0.51
N TRP A 147 22.03 -1.48 -0.22
CA TRP A 147 21.48 -1.29 1.11
C TRP A 147 19.97 -1.54 1.04
N CYS A 148 19.55 -2.74 1.44
CA CYS A 148 18.16 -3.17 1.49
C CYS A 148 17.77 -3.37 2.95
N LYS A 149 16.82 -2.60 3.42
CA LYS A 149 16.29 -2.64 4.78
C LYS A 149 14.77 -2.49 4.73
N GLY A 150 14.10 -2.99 5.74
CA GLY A 150 12.66 -3.03 5.80
C GLY A 150 12.08 -2.50 7.10
N TYR A 151 10.98 -3.10 7.50
CA TYR A 151 10.19 -2.69 8.65
C TYR A 151 10.95 -2.80 9.99
N ASP A 152 11.80 -3.82 10.13
CA ASP A 152 12.62 -4.08 11.33
C ASP A 152 13.64 -2.97 11.59
N ASP A 153 14.20 -2.45 10.51
CA ASP A 153 15.22 -1.39 10.56
C ASP A 153 14.59 0.02 10.56
N GLY A 154 13.26 0.12 10.46
CA GLY A 154 12.52 1.37 10.41
C GLY A 154 12.64 2.09 9.06
N ALA A 155 13.07 1.40 8.00
CA ALA A 155 13.14 1.96 6.64
C ALA A 155 11.76 2.01 5.99
N ASP A 156 10.90 1.06 6.26
CA ASP A 156 9.50 1.04 5.83
C ASP A 156 8.57 1.35 6.99
N LYS A 157 7.52 2.09 6.72
CA LYS A 157 6.48 2.44 7.70
C LYS A 157 5.16 2.76 7.02
N ILE A 158 4.12 2.91 7.82
CA ILE A 158 2.91 3.64 7.43
C ILE A 158 2.90 5.01 8.12
N THR A 159 2.25 5.99 7.50
CA THR A 159 1.97 7.28 8.14
C THR A 159 0.93 7.10 9.25
N GLU A 160 0.61 8.17 9.95
CA GLU A 160 -0.44 8.15 10.99
C GLU A 160 -1.76 7.60 10.43
N LEU A 161 -2.44 6.83 11.26
CA LEU A 161 -3.80 6.35 11.00
C LEU A 161 -4.81 7.48 11.24
N ASN A 162 -5.69 7.72 10.26
CA ASN A 162 -6.73 8.74 10.39
C ASN A 162 -7.93 8.23 11.20
N ASP A 163 -8.00 8.62 12.46
CA ASP A 163 -9.08 8.22 13.38
C ASP A 163 -10.50 8.55 12.89
N LYS A 164 -10.66 9.45 11.91
CA LYS A 164 -11.96 9.81 11.34
C LYS A 164 -12.39 8.88 10.19
N ALA A 165 -11.43 8.14 9.61
CA ALA A 165 -11.65 7.38 8.38
C ALA A 165 -11.44 5.87 8.54
N ILE A 166 -10.55 5.44 9.45
CA ILE A 166 -10.24 4.03 9.66
C ILE A 166 -11.39 3.27 10.31
N ALA A 167 -11.50 1.98 9.99
CA ALA A 167 -12.44 1.07 10.63
C ALA A 167 -12.07 0.82 12.11
N LYS A 168 -13.06 0.44 12.90
CA LYS A 168 -12.84 0.05 14.29
C LYS A 168 -11.92 -1.17 14.38
N GLY A 169 -10.99 -1.16 15.35
CA GLY A 169 -10.03 -2.26 15.54
C GLY A 169 -8.81 -2.19 14.60
N THR A 170 -8.72 -1.16 13.74
CA THR A 170 -7.60 -1.03 12.79
C THR A 170 -6.26 -0.86 13.51
N LYS A 171 -6.19 -0.07 14.58
CA LYS A 171 -4.93 0.19 15.30
C LYS A 171 -4.34 -1.09 15.91
N GLU A 172 -5.21 -1.89 16.52
CA GLU A 172 -4.83 -3.15 17.14
C GLU A 172 -4.35 -4.15 16.08
N LYS A 173 -5.07 -4.25 14.96
CA LYS A 173 -4.70 -5.17 13.89
C LYS A 173 -3.43 -4.73 13.16
N VAL A 174 -3.22 -3.43 12.96
CA VAL A 174 -1.96 -2.90 12.40
C VAL A 174 -0.79 -3.28 13.30
N LYS A 175 -0.92 -3.05 14.62
CA LYS A 175 0.14 -3.41 15.56
C LYS A 175 0.45 -4.92 15.55
N GLU A 176 -0.56 -5.78 15.53
CA GLU A 176 -0.39 -7.23 15.41
C GLU A 176 0.42 -7.61 14.17
N VAL A 177 0.07 -7.03 13.02
CA VAL A 177 0.75 -7.32 11.74
C VAL A 177 2.18 -6.76 11.73
N GLU A 178 2.40 -5.56 12.27
CA GLU A 178 3.75 -4.99 12.41
C GLU A 178 4.65 -5.85 13.29
N ASP A 179 4.13 -6.31 14.43
CA ASP A 179 4.86 -7.19 15.33
C ASP A 179 5.21 -8.53 14.64
N ALA A 180 4.27 -9.10 13.87
CA ALA A 180 4.47 -10.35 13.14
C ALA A 180 5.47 -10.22 11.97
N ILE A 181 5.51 -9.08 11.28
CA ILE A 181 6.55 -8.79 10.28
C ILE A 181 7.91 -8.68 10.95
N LYS A 182 8.01 -7.95 12.08
CA LYS A 182 9.27 -7.72 12.80
C LYS A 182 9.85 -8.99 13.43
N ASP A 183 9.01 -9.89 13.90
CA ASP A 183 9.48 -11.16 14.50
C ASP A 183 9.66 -12.27 13.47
N GLY A 184 9.38 -11.99 12.17
CA GLY A 184 9.54 -12.91 11.07
C GLY A 184 8.49 -14.02 11.00
N SER A 185 7.39 -13.92 11.76
CA SER A 185 6.29 -14.89 11.69
C SER A 185 5.34 -14.65 10.52
N LEU A 186 5.40 -13.47 9.89
CA LEU A 186 4.63 -13.10 8.72
C LEU A 186 5.53 -12.63 7.59
N HIS A 187 5.43 -13.30 6.45
CA HIS A 187 6.09 -12.93 5.21
C HIS A 187 5.02 -12.51 4.18
N VAL A 188 5.12 -11.30 3.66
CA VAL A 188 4.10 -10.74 2.74
C VAL A 188 3.97 -11.56 1.46
N PHE A 189 5.10 -12.06 0.94
CA PHE A 189 5.16 -12.84 -0.30
C PHE A 189 5.32 -14.35 -0.05
N ASP A 190 4.69 -14.87 0.99
CA ASP A 190 4.62 -16.31 1.21
C ASP A 190 3.83 -17.00 0.11
N THR A 191 4.52 -17.75 -0.75
CA THR A 191 3.96 -18.42 -1.94
C THR A 191 2.91 -19.48 -1.62
N CYS A 192 2.81 -19.91 -0.36
CA CYS A 192 1.76 -20.81 0.10
C CYS A 192 0.39 -20.10 0.27
N THR A 193 0.36 -18.78 0.24
CA THR A 193 -0.84 -17.99 0.54
C THR A 193 -1.54 -17.41 -0.68
N PHE A 194 -0.93 -17.49 -1.87
CA PHE A 194 -1.48 -16.96 -3.12
C PHE A 194 -1.03 -17.75 -4.34
N THR A 195 -1.71 -17.52 -5.46
CA THR A 195 -1.38 -18.11 -6.75
C THR A 195 -1.13 -17.02 -7.79
N VAL A 196 -0.33 -17.33 -8.82
CA VAL A 196 -0.14 -16.48 -10.00
C VAL A 196 -0.70 -17.23 -11.21
N ASP A 197 -1.64 -16.61 -11.93
CA ASP A 197 -2.38 -17.25 -13.04
C ASP A 197 -2.99 -18.62 -12.64
N GLY A 198 -3.46 -18.71 -11.40
CA GLY A 198 -4.05 -19.94 -10.85
C GLY A 198 -3.06 -21.06 -10.53
N LYS A 199 -1.76 -20.78 -10.58
CA LYS A 199 -0.69 -21.73 -10.25
C LYS A 199 0.00 -21.33 -8.95
N GLU A 200 0.29 -22.30 -8.11
CA GLU A 200 1.18 -22.14 -6.96
C GLU A 200 2.62 -21.93 -7.46
N LEU A 201 3.39 -21.12 -6.74
CA LEU A 201 4.80 -20.94 -7.00
C LEU A 201 5.62 -22.02 -6.28
N ASP A 202 6.62 -22.59 -6.96
CA ASP A 202 7.38 -23.74 -6.47
C ASP A 202 8.20 -23.46 -5.20
N SER A 203 8.52 -22.21 -4.92
CA SER A 203 9.32 -21.85 -3.75
C SER A 203 9.06 -20.40 -3.32
N TRP A 204 9.07 -20.18 -2.00
CA TRP A 204 9.18 -18.86 -1.42
C TRP A 204 10.64 -18.37 -1.54
N LYS A 205 10.80 -17.07 -1.87
CA LYS A 205 12.10 -16.39 -1.89
C LYS A 205 11.94 -15.01 -1.29
N ASP A 206 12.92 -14.58 -0.52
CA ASP A 206 12.97 -13.27 0.11
C ASP A 206 12.94 -12.11 -0.90
N ASP A 207 13.38 -12.37 -2.13
CA ASP A 207 13.45 -11.40 -3.22
C ASP A 207 12.25 -11.41 -4.17
N LEU A 208 11.11 -11.99 -3.78
CA LEU A 208 9.87 -11.98 -4.57
C LEU A 208 9.38 -10.57 -4.92
N SER A 209 9.78 -9.56 -4.15
CA SER A 209 9.52 -8.16 -4.48
C SER A 209 10.11 -7.74 -5.85
N LEU A 210 11.14 -8.45 -6.32
CA LEU A 210 11.78 -8.24 -7.60
C LEU A 210 11.19 -9.09 -8.73
N ILE A 211 10.32 -10.05 -8.41
CA ILE A 211 9.66 -10.88 -9.40
C ILE A 211 8.55 -10.07 -10.05
N HIS A 212 8.56 -10.07 -11.37
CA HIS A 212 7.49 -9.53 -12.18
C HIS A 212 6.26 -10.44 -12.05
N ILE A 213 5.39 -10.11 -11.11
CA ILE A 213 4.09 -10.73 -10.94
C ILE A 213 3.11 -10.07 -11.89
#